data_36f37ce0e5f261943ab933051f5ed87d
#
_entry.id   36f37ce0e5f261943ab933051f5ed87d
#
_cell.length_a   1.000
_cell.length_b   1.000
_cell.length_c   1.000
_cell.angle_alpha   90.00
_cell.angle_beta   90.00
_cell.angle_gamma   90.00
#
_symmetry.space_group_name_H-M   'P 1'
#
loop_
_entity.id
_entity.type
_entity.pdbx_description
1 polymer ?
#
loop_
_entity_poly.entity_id
_entity_poly.type
_entity_poly.pdbx_seq_one_letter_code
_entity_poly.pdbx_strand_id
1 'polypeptide(L)'
;MTGLICQQKHSMKHILGRYEQDAGTYYKDMLANAAKYDGMEIRQMSRLTQNLLKAVDYDSAKERREQNYQILRELLPSENIFSEIIPEGPFAYPYFHANGPELRRCLAAKKIFVP
;
A
#
# COMPACT_ATOMS: atom_id res chain seq x y z
N MET A 1 -13.76 -21.52 19.50
CA MET A 1 -13.86 -21.10 18.07
C MET A 1 -14.37 -19.65 17.88
N THR A 2 -15.09 -19.08 18.81
CA THR A 2 -15.68 -17.73 18.73
C THR A 2 -14.67 -16.56 18.74
N GLY A 3 -13.49 -16.71 19.34
CA GLY A 3 -12.52 -15.62 19.46
C GLY A 3 -11.85 -15.20 18.14
N LEU A 4 -11.63 -16.11 17.20
CA LEU A 4 -10.99 -15.83 15.92
C LEU A 4 -11.86 -15.00 14.98
N ILE A 5 -13.18 -15.27 14.96
CA ILE A 5 -14.14 -14.53 14.13
C ILE A 5 -14.30 -13.08 14.64
N CYS A 6 -14.29 -12.89 15.95
CA CYS A 6 -14.38 -11.57 16.56
C CYS A 6 -13.13 -10.72 16.28
N GLN A 7 -11.94 -11.30 16.32
CA GLN A 7 -10.69 -10.61 15.96
C GLN A 7 -10.66 -10.18 14.49
N GLN A 8 -11.17 -11.01 13.58
CA GLN A 8 -11.23 -10.67 12.15
C GLN A 8 -12.19 -9.51 11.86
N LYS A 9 -13.35 -9.44 12.52
CA LYS A 9 -14.26 -8.30 12.40
C LYS A 9 -13.58 -6.96 12.76
N HIS A 10 -12.85 -6.93 13.86
CA HIS A 10 -12.13 -5.73 14.29
C HIS A 10 -10.97 -5.36 13.34
N SER A 11 -10.30 -6.34 12.77
CA SER A 11 -9.20 -6.10 11.83
C SER A 11 -9.68 -5.59 10.46
N MET A 12 -10.90 -5.90 10.06
CA MET A 12 -11.47 -5.47 8.78
C MET A 12 -12.21 -4.13 8.84
N LYS A 13 -12.54 -3.62 10.03
CA LYS A 13 -13.32 -2.38 10.20
C LYS A 13 -12.73 -1.20 9.42
N HIS A 14 -11.43 -1.00 9.54
CA HIS A 14 -10.73 0.11 8.87
C HIS A 14 -10.69 -0.06 7.35
N ILE A 15 -10.65 -1.29 6.84
CA ILE A 15 -10.66 -1.57 5.40
C ILE A 15 -12.02 -1.19 4.82
N LEU A 16 -13.10 -1.70 5.41
CA LEU A 16 -14.46 -1.39 4.98
C LEU A 16 -14.78 0.09 5.10
N GLY A 17 -14.43 0.71 6.23
CA GLY A 17 -14.70 2.13 6.45
C GLY A 17 -13.95 3.04 5.48
N ARG A 18 -12.71 2.71 5.12
CA ARG A 18 -11.95 3.44 4.11
C ARG A 18 -12.54 3.31 2.71
N TYR A 19 -13.12 2.17 2.41
CA TYR A 19 -13.75 1.92 1.11
C TYR A 19 -15.12 2.61 0.99
N GLU A 20 -15.94 2.54 2.04
CA GLU A 20 -17.32 3.03 2.03
C GLU A 20 -17.45 4.53 2.37
N GLN A 21 -16.50 5.10 3.11
CA GLN A 21 -16.58 6.46 3.62
C GLN A 21 -15.34 7.29 3.22
N ASP A 22 -14.30 7.28 4.06
CA ASP A 22 -13.12 8.11 3.86
C ASP A 22 -11.86 7.49 4.47
N ALA A 23 -10.77 7.57 3.72
CA ALA A 23 -9.49 7.01 4.13
C ALA A 23 -8.88 7.72 5.34
N GLY A 24 -9.10 9.04 5.48
CA GLY A 24 -8.54 9.83 6.58
C GLY A 24 -9.16 9.50 7.93
N THR A 25 -10.49 9.32 7.95
CA THR A 25 -11.25 8.98 9.17
C THR A 25 -10.77 7.68 9.80
N TYR A 26 -10.42 6.68 8.99
CA TYR A 26 -10.01 5.36 9.45
C TYR A 26 -8.49 5.15 9.51
N TYR A 27 -7.68 6.20 9.31
CA TYR A 27 -6.23 6.09 9.32
C TYR A 27 -5.68 5.65 10.68
N LYS A 28 -6.23 6.19 11.79
CA LYS A 28 -5.84 5.80 13.15
C LYS A 28 -6.19 4.33 13.45
N ASP A 29 -7.35 3.87 12.99
CA ASP A 29 -7.77 2.47 13.13
C ASP A 29 -6.84 1.53 12.35
N MET A 30 -6.37 1.96 11.16
CA MET A 30 -5.38 1.23 10.38
C MET A 30 -4.05 1.10 11.11
N LEU A 31 -3.51 2.20 11.66
CA LEU A 31 -2.27 2.19 12.43
C LEU A 31 -2.39 1.31 13.68
N ALA A 32 -3.49 1.44 14.43
CA ALA A 32 -3.75 0.62 15.60
C ALA A 32 -3.88 -0.88 15.25
N ASN A 33 -4.43 -1.19 14.06
CA ASN A 33 -4.48 -2.57 13.58
C ASN A 33 -3.08 -3.08 13.19
N ALA A 34 -2.27 -2.27 12.52
CA ALA A 34 -0.90 -2.64 12.16
C ALA A 34 -0.04 -2.91 13.41
N ALA A 35 -0.11 -2.05 14.42
CA ALA A 35 0.64 -2.19 15.67
C ALA A 35 0.34 -3.48 16.45
N LYS A 36 -0.81 -4.13 16.21
CA LYS A 36 -1.10 -5.43 16.84
C LYS A 36 -0.18 -6.56 16.38
N TYR A 37 0.45 -6.39 15.22
CA TYR A 37 1.34 -7.41 14.65
C TYR A 37 2.79 -7.22 15.08
N ASP A 38 3.12 -6.10 15.72
CA ASP A 38 4.47 -5.84 16.23
C ASP A 38 4.83 -6.85 17.31
N GLY A 39 5.92 -7.59 17.09
CA GLY A 39 6.40 -8.61 18.03
C GLY A 39 5.56 -9.89 18.07
N MET A 40 4.57 -10.07 17.20
CA MET A 40 3.82 -11.33 17.12
C MET A 40 4.64 -12.42 16.41
N GLU A 41 4.43 -13.66 16.86
CA GLU A 41 4.96 -14.82 16.14
C GLU A 41 4.36 -14.93 14.74
N ILE A 42 5.15 -15.45 13.80
CA ILE A 42 4.71 -15.75 12.45
C ILE A 42 3.61 -16.82 12.51
N ARG A 43 2.46 -16.52 11.91
CA ARG A 43 1.30 -17.42 11.86
C ARG A 43 0.91 -17.73 10.43
N GLN A 44 0.31 -18.88 10.26
CA GLN A 44 -0.26 -19.24 8.96
C GLN A 44 -1.44 -18.32 8.60
N MET A 45 -1.54 -18.02 7.33
CA MET A 45 -2.65 -17.24 6.78
C MET A 45 -3.99 -17.96 7.00
N SER A 46 -5.01 -17.20 7.37
CA SER A 46 -6.36 -17.74 7.55
C SER A 46 -6.94 -18.24 6.22
N ARG A 47 -7.84 -19.22 6.28
CA ARG A 47 -8.56 -19.72 5.09
C ARG A 47 -9.34 -18.61 4.36
N LEU A 48 -9.92 -17.67 5.11
CA LEU A 48 -10.59 -16.51 4.53
C LEU A 48 -9.63 -15.68 3.69
N THR A 49 -8.47 -15.33 4.25
CA THR A 49 -7.45 -14.54 3.53
C THR A 49 -6.93 -15.30 2.31
N GLN A 50 -6.69 -16.62 2.43
CA GLN A 50 -6.29 -17.44 1.29
C GLN A 50 -7.31 -17.41 0.15
N ASN A 51 -8.61 -17.51 0.47
CA ASN A 51 -9.67 -17.47 -0.51
C ASN A 51 -9.82 -16.07 -1.15
N LEU A 52 -9.70 -15.00 -0.37
CA LEU A 52 -9.71 -13.64 -0.89
C LEU A 52 -8.53 -13.39 -1.85
N LEU A 53 -7.34 -13.86 -1.50
CA LEU A 53 -6.15 -13.72 -2.36
C LEU A 53 -6.27 -14.51 -3.66
N LYS A 54 -6.93 -15.68 -3.66
CA LYS A 54 -7.19 -16.45 -4.88
C LYS A 54 -8.15 -15.75 -5.86
N ALA A 55 -8.98 -14.84 -5.36
CA ALA A 55 -9.92 -14.07 -6.18
C ALA A 55 -9.29 -12.80 -6.77
N VAL A 56 -8.05 -12.48 -6.42
CA VAL A 56 -7.32 -11.32 -6.97
C VAL A 56 -6.80 -11.67 -8.36
N ASP A 57 -7.11 -10.82 -9.34
CA ASP A 57 -6.50 -10.87 -10.68
C ASP A 57 -5.09 -10.25 -10.62
N TYR A 58 -4.11 -11.10 -10.39
CA TYR A 58 -2.71 -10.69 -10.26
C TYR A 58 -2.12 -10.19 -11.58
N ASP A 59 -2.55 -10.73 -12.70
CA ASP A 59 -2.04 -10.33 -14.01
C ASP A 59 -2.48 -8.90 -14.33
N SER A 60 -3.76 -8.59 -14.19
CA SER A 60 -4.25 -7.21 -14.34
C SER A 60 -3.63 -6.25 -13.32
N ALA A 61 -3.38 -6.69 -12.08
CA ALA A 61 -2.72 -5.87 -11.07
C ALA A 61 -1.25 -5.58 -11.45
N LYS A 62 -0.54 -6.56 -11.99
CA LYS A 62 0.84 -6.43 -12.50
C LYS A 62 0.89 -5.44 -13.67
N GLU A 63 0.06 -5.66 -14.70
CA GLU A 63 -0.02 -4.78 -15.86
C GLU A 63 -0.30 -3.32 -15.47
N ARG A 64 -1.25 -3.10 -14.55
CA ARG A 64 -1.57 -1.75 -14.05
C ARG A 64 -0.40 -1.10 -13.34
N ARG A 65 0.37 -1.85 -12.56
CA ARG A 65 1.56 -1.35 -11.88
C ARG A 65 2.66 -0.99 -12.87
N GLU A 66 2.88 -1.81 -13.88
CA GLU A 66 3.85 -1.54 -14.95
C GLU A 66 3.49 -0.29 -15.75
N GLN A 67 2.22 -0.13 -16.12
CA GLN A 67 1.71 1.08 -16.77
C GLN A 67 1.93 2.33 -15.90
N ASN A 68 1.57 2.27 -14.61
CA ASN A 68 1.78 3.39 -13.70
C ASN A 68 3.26 3.74 -13.52
N TYR A 69 4.12 2.74 -13.46
CA TYR A 69 5.57 2.91 -13.38
C TYR A 69 6.10 3.62 -14.62
N GLN A 70 5.67 3.19 -15.79
CA GLN A 70 6.08 3.79 -17.06
C GLN A 70 5.62 5.26 -17.17
N ILE A 71 4.38 5.56 -16.79
CA ILE A 71 3.86 6.94 -16.76
C ILE A 71 4.73 7.83 -15.85
N LEU A 72 5.07 7.35 -14.64
CA LEU A 72 5.92 8.12 -13.74
C LEU A 72 7.33 8.29 -14.30
N ARG A 73 7.88 7.28 -14.95
CA ARG A 73 9.19 7.34 -15.62
C ARG A 73 9.23 8.39 -16.74
N GLU A 74 8.14 8.54 -17.48
CA GLU A 74 8.02 9.53 -18.56
C GLU A 74 7.81 10.96 -18.04
N LEU A 75 7.07 11.11 -16.94
CA LEU A 75 6.71 12.41 -16.39
C LEU A 75 7.77 12.98 -15.43
N LEU A 76 8.56 12.13 -14.80
CA LEU A 76 9.58 12.57 -13.85
C LEU A 76 10.93 12.76 -14.55
N PRO A 77 11.78 13.67 -14.06
CA PRO A 77 13.03 14.03 -14.72
C PRO A 77 13.95 12.83 -14.98
N SER A 78 14.59 12.85 -16.14
CA SER A 78 15.59 11.83 -16.56
C SER A 78 16.85 11.77 -15.67
N GLU A 79 17.03 12.76 -14.80
CA GLU A 79 18.12 12.81 -13.83
C GLU A 79 17.96 11.86 -12.64
N ASN A 80 16.84 11.15 -12.59
CA ASN A 80 16.63 10.12 -11.56
C ASN A 80 17.64 8.99 -11.74
N ILE A 81 18.51 8.79 -10.74
CA ILE A 81 19.55 7.73 -10.74
C ILE A 81 18.98 6.31 -10.88
N PHE A 82 17.69 6.14 -10.67
CA PHE A 82 16.97 4.86 -10.80
C PHE A 82 16.22 4.71 -12.12
N SER A 83 16.39 5.65 -13.08
CA SER A 83 15.67 5.66 -14.36
C SER A 83 15.87 4.41 -15.21
N GLU A 84 17.04 3.76 -15.09
CA GLU A 84 17.38 2.55 -15.85
C GLU A 84 16.75 1.27 -15.30
N ILE A 85 16.14 1.33 -14.10
CA ILE A 85 15.51 0.17 -13.50
C ILE A 85 14.14 -0.06 -14.18
N ILE A 86 13.97 -1.24 -14.78
CA ILE A 86 12.71 -1.70 -15.37
C ILE A 86 12.27 -2.94 -14.61
N PRO A 87 11.53 -2.79 -13.51
CA PRO A 87 11.10 -3.91 -12.70
C PRO A 87 9.88 -4.60 -13.29
N GLU A 88 9.71 -5.86 -12.97
CA GLU A 88 8.52 -6.63 -13.27
C GLU A 88 7.50 -6.46 -12.13
N GLY A 89 6.29 -6.00 -12.43
CA GLY A 89 5.21 -5.80 -11.45
C GLY A 89 5.56 -4.86 -10.28
N PRO A 90 6.10 -3.65 -10.53
CA PRO A 90 6.67 -2.79 -9.50
C PRO A 90 5.63 -2.37 -8.45
N PHE A 91 6.04 -2.34 -7.18
CA PHE A 91 5.19 -1.83 -6.10
C PHE A 91 5.17 -0.30 -6.06
N ALA A 92 6.32 0.34 -6.34
CA ALA A 92 6.50 1.78 -6.30
C ALA A 92 7.53 2.23 -7.34
N TYR A 93 7.50 3.50 -7.72
CA TYR A 93 8.54 4.13 -8.52
C TYR A 93 9.58 4.77 -7.60
N PRO A 94 10.85 4.31 -7.60
CA PRO A 94 11.90 4.93 -6.81
C PRO A 94 12.31 6.26 -7.45
N TYR A 95 12.23 7.34 -6.71
CA TYR A 95 12.62 8.67 -7.17
C TYR A 95 13.63 9.28 -6.23
N PHE A 96 14.82 9.56 -6.74
CA PHE A 96 15.84 10.27 -5.98
C PHE A 96 15.68 11.78 -6.15
N HIS A 97 15.69 12.49 -5.03
CA HIS A 97 15.69 13.95 -5.00
C HIS A 97 16.64 14.45 -3.89
N ALA A 98 17.51 15.42 -4.23
CA ALA A 98 18.53 15.92 -3.31
C ALA A 98 17.94 16.45 -1.99
N ASN A 99 16.72 17.04 -2.03
CA ASN A 99 15.99 17.47 -0.86
C ASN A 99 14.67 16.69 -0.69
N GLY A 100 14.79 15.37 -0.55
CA GLY A 100 13.64 14.45 -0.40
C GLY A 100 12.68 14.82 0.74
N PRO A 101 13.16 15.16 1.95
CA PRO A 101 12.29 15.55 3.05
C PRO A 101 11.41 16.79 2.78
N GLU A 102 11.94 17.77 2.07
CA GLU A 102 11.18 18.97 1.68
C GLU A 102 10.13 18.64 0.62
N LEU A 103 10.55 17.89 -0.41
CA LEU A 103 9.63 17.41 -1.45
C LEU A 103 8.45 16.65 -0.83
N ARG A 104 8.74 15.74 0.10
CA ARG A 104 7.71 14.96 0.82
C ARG A 104 6.75 15.86 1.60
N ARG A 105 7.23 16.92 2.27
CA ARG A 105 6.37 17.89 2.95
C ARG A 105 5.49 18.66 1.97
N CYS A 106 6.04 19.12 0.86
CA CYS A 106 5.28 19.82 -0.18
C CYS A 106 4.19 18.93 -0.79
N LEU A 107 4.48 17.65 -1.04
CA LEU A 107 3.51 16.68 -1.55
C LEU A 107 2.42 16.40 -0.51
N ALA A 108 2.78 16.21 0.74
CA ALA A 108 1.83 15.98 1.83
C ALA A 108 0.86 17.16 2.03
N ALA A 109 1.35 18.41 1.88
CA ALA A 109 0.51 19.61 1.90
C ALA A 109 -0.55 19.62 0.78
N LYS A 110 -0.24 18.96 -0.35
CA LYS A 110 -1.16 18.74 -1.48
C LYS A 110 -1.96 17.45 -1.35
N LYS A 111 -1.93 16.79 -0.19
CA LYS A 111 -2.57 15.48 0.08
C LYS A 111 -2.03 14.33 -0.78
N ILE A 112 -0.82 14.46 -1.30
CA ILE A 112 -0.09 13.40 -2.01
C ILE A 112 0.86 12.76 -1.00
N PHE A 113 0.52 11.55 -0.55
CA PHE A 113 1.31 10.83 0.45
C PHE A 113 2.22 9.83 -0.25
N VAL A 114 3.52 10.06 -0.11
CA VAL A 114 4.58 9.15 -0.57
C VAL A 114 5.27 8.50 0.63
N PRO A 115 5.65 7.23 0.54
CA PRO A 115 6.30 6.49 1.63
C PRO A 115 7.66 7.09 2.01
#